data_cb40fe1d12322bdfd756428176fb38b9
#
_entry.id   cb40fe1d12322bdfd756428176fb38b9
#
_cell.length_a   1.000
_cell.length_b   1.000
_cell.length_c   1.000
_cell.angle_alpha   90.00
_cell.angle_beta   90.00
_cell.angle_gamma   90.00
#
_symmetry.space_group_name_H-M   'P 1'
#
loop_
_entity.id
_entity.type
_entity.pdbx_description
1 polymer ?
#
loop_
_entity_poly.entity_id
_entity_poly.type
_entity_poly.pdbx_seq_one_letter_code
_entity_poly.pdbx_strand_id
1 'polypeptide(L)'
;MVDMWEVEIPSLTGKKKRRAYAYLPNDYDLTERHYPVLYMFDGHNLFSDSEATYGKSWGLADYLDAHKIPLIVAAVECNHEGNERLSEYSPVDFTFRNGEPVKGKGKKYMDWLTGTFKPYIDENLRTLPDREHTAIAGSSMGGLMTLFAVAKYNKYFSKGAALSPSLWAYGTNLVEFIEKSKFSKDTILYMDYGSKEFDKAGIAKTNFCTATGALIQKGVNLTSRIVKDGTHSEASWERQIPIFMKVLELN
;
A
#
# COMPACT_ATOMS: atom_id res chain seq x y z
N MET A 1 3.22 -2.83 -20.02
CA MET A 1 3.81 -1.48 -20.29
C MET A 1 3.72 -0.63 -19.02
N VAL A 2 4.72 0.24 -18.74
CA VAL A 2 4.66 1.16 -17.58
C VAL A 2 4.75 2.59 -18.10
N ASP A 3 3.70 3.36 -17.88
CA ASP A 3 3.64 4.78 -18.20
C ASP A 3 4.02 5.62 -16.99
N MET A 4 4.67 6.76 -17.23
CA MET A 4 5.08 7.71 -16.19
C MET A 4 4.69 9.13 -16.57
N TRP A 5 4.19 9.88 -15.60
CA TRP A 5 3.89 11.31 -15.71
C TRP A 5 4.07 12.02 -14.38
N GLU A 6 3.90 13.32 -14.38
CA GLU A 6 4.03 14.12 -13.18
C GLU A 6 2.67 14.57 -12.62
N VAL A 7 2.53 14.48 -11.31
CA VAL A 7 1.36 14.95 -10.56
C VAL A 7 1.77 15.91 -9.45
N GLU A 8 0.83 16.77 -9.03
CA GLU A 8 0.99 17.61 -7.85
C GLU A 8 0.15 17.06 -6.69
N ILE A 9 0.68 17.19 -5.47
CA ILE A 9 -0.07 16.92 -4.22
C ILE A 9 -0.09 18.21 -3.40
N PRO A 10 -0.99 19.17 -3.73
CA PRO A 10 -0.93 20.54 -3.19
C PRO A 10 -1.00 20.59 -1.66
N SER A 11 -1.76 19.69 -1.04
CA SER A 11 -1.91 19.61 0.43
C SER A 11 -0.66 19.11 1.17
N LEU A 12 0.32 18.55 0.44
CA LEU A 12 1.56 17.97 0.99
C LEU A 12 2.81 18.73 0.52
N THR A 13 2.97 18.93 -0.78
CA THR A 13 4.20 19.48 -1.40
C THR A 13 3.95 20.71 -2.27
N GLY A 14 2.75 21.31 -2.18
CA GLY A 14 2.41 22.47 -3.00
C GLY A 14 2.54 22.14 -4.49
N LYS A 15 3.28 22.96 -5.23
CA LYS A 15 3.52 22.80 -6.67
C LYS A 15 4.67 21.85 -7.02
N LYS A 16 5.34 21.24 -6.03
CA LYS A 16 6.39 20.25 -6.30
C LYS A 16 5.77 19.02 -6.92
N LYS A 17 6.24 18.70 -8.09
CA LYS A 17 5.77 17.53 -8.85
C LYS A 17 6.35 16.23 -8.31
N ARG A 18 5.59 15.18 -8.44
CA ARG A 18 5.90 13.79 -8.11
C ARG A 18 5.68 12.93 -9.31
N ARG A 19 6.49 11.90 -9.50
CA ARG A 19 6.24 10.92 -10.54
C ARG A 19 5.08 10.02 -10.15
N ALA A 20 4.15 9.89 -11.08
CA ALA A 20 3.08 8.90 -11.05
C ALA A 20 3.37 7.82 -12.08
N TYR A 21 2.87 6.63 -11.83
CA TYR A 21 3.11 5.43 -12.61
C TYR A 21 1.79 4.71 -12.88
N ALA A 22 1.63 4.19 -14.09
CA ALA A 22 0.59 3.23 -14.40
C ALA A 22 1.19 2.04 -15.15
N TYR A 23 1.06 0.84 -14.58
CA TYR A 23 1.26 -0.39 -15.33
C TYR A 23 -0.06 -0.74 -16.03
N LEU A 24 0.02 -0.98 -17.33
CA LEU A 24 -1.08 -1.45 -18.17
C LEU A 24 -0.80 -2.88 -18.63
N PRO A 25 -1.79 -3.79 -18.55
CA PRO A 25 -1.62 -5.19 -18.99
C PRO A 25 -1.31 -5.28 -20.49
N ASN A 26 -0.64 -6.35 -20.90
CA ASN A 26 -0.13 -6.50 -22.27
C ASN A 26 -1.23 -6.51 -23.36
N ASP A 27 -2.46 -6.85 -23.00
CA ASP A 27 -3.61 -6.83 -23.89
C ASP A 27 -4.39 -5.51 -23.86
N TYR A 28 -3.92 -4.50 -23.13
CA TYR A 28 -4.64 -3.25 -22.93
C TYR A 28 -5.01 -2.59 -24.25
N ASP A 29 -4.08 -2.41 -25.17
CA ASP A 29 -4.34 -1.76 -26.48
C ASP A 29 -4.98 -2.71 -27.51
N LEU A 30 -5.13 -3.99 -27.19
CA LEU A 30 -5.70 -5.00 -28.07
C LEU A 30 -7.19 -5.25 -27.81
N THR A 31 -7.74 -4.70 -26.72
CA THR A 31 -9.12 -4.93 -26.29
C THR A 31 -9.77 -3.65 -25.77
N GLU A 32 -11.11 -3.61 -25.74
CA GLU A 32 -11.89 -2.56 -25.08
C GLU A 32 -12.24 -2.93 -23.62
N ARG A 33 -11.58 -3.92 -23.06
CA ARG A 33 -11.83 -4.43 -21.70
C ARG A 33 -11.53 -3.38 -20.65
N HIS A 34 -12.33 -3.36 -19.57
CA HIS A 34 -12.07 -2.64 -18.35
C HIS A 34 -11.41 -3.55 -17.31
N TYR A 35 -10.54 -2.98 -16.48
CA TYR A 35 -9.66 -3.73 -15.59
C TYR A 35 -9.82 -3.28 -14.14
N PRO A 36 -9.70 -4.20 -13.16
CA PRO A 36 -9.53 -3.82 -11.76
C PRO A 36 -8.25 -3.01 -11.56
N VAL A 37 -8.19 -2.23 -10.48
CA VAL A 37 -7.05 -1.37 -10.19
C VAL A 37 -6.44 -1.69 -8.83
N LEU A 38 -5.14 -1.90 -8.81
CA LEU A 38 -4.34 -1.95 -7.59
C LEU A 38 -3.60 -0.62 -7.42
N TYR A 39 -3.98 0.16 -6.42
CA TYR A 39 -3.22 1.34 -6.00
C TYR A 39 -2.05 0.93 -5.12
N MET A 40 -0.85 1.44 -5.39
CA MET A 40 0.32 1.09 -4.59
C MET A 40 1.07 2.33 -4.11
N PHE A 41 1.56 2.26 -2.87
CA PHE A 41 2.47 3.25 -2.31
C PHE A 41 3.89 3.05 -2.85
N ASP A 42 4.72 4.11 -2.79
CA ASP A 42 6.13 4.08 -3.20
C ASP A 42 6.34 3.65 -4.66
N GLY A 43 5.64 4.30 -5.61
CA GLY A 43 5.63 3.92 -7.04
C GLY A 43 7.00 3.69 -7.66
N HIS A 44 8.02 4.45 -7.23
CA HIS A 44 9.42 4.32 -7.69
C HIS A 44 10.08 2.98 -7.32
N ASN A 45 9.55 2.24 -6.34
CA ASN A 45 10.08 0.94 -5.93
C ASN A 45 9.44 -0.26 -6.65
N LEU A 46 8.45 -0.04 -7.54
CA LEU A 46 7.62 -1.14 -8.01
C LEU A 46 8.15 -1.85 -9.26
N PHE A 47 8.73 -1.11 -10.21
CA PHE A 47 8.88 -1.59 -11.57
C PHE A 47 10.32 -1.72 -12.05
N SER A 48 11.24 -0.87 -11.61
CA SER A 48 12.63 -0.82 -12.08
C SER A 48 13.62 -0.74 -10.95
N ASP A 49 14.63 -1.60 -10.97
CA ASP A 49 15.74 -1.60 -10.01
C ASP A 49 16.52 -0.28 -10.04
N SER A 50 16.62 0.38 -11.19
CA SER A 50 17.33 1.66 -11.35
C SER A 50 16.62 2.84 -10.67
N GLU A 51 15.31 2.76 -10.44
CA GLU A 51 14.53 3.80 -9.76
C GLU A 51 14.32 3.52 -8.28
N ALA A 52 14.47 2.24 -7.89
CA ALA A 52 14.20 1.79 -6.53
C ALA A 52 15.21 2.36 -5.53
N THR A 53 14.73 2.78 -4.37
CA THR A 53 15.51 3.43 -3.30
C THR A 53 16.78 2.65 -2.93
N TYR A 54 16.71 1.32 -2.92
CA TYR A 54 17.81 0.44 -2.52
C TYR A 54 18.35 -0.41 -3.67
N GLY A 55 18.10 0.00 -4.93
CA GLY A 55 18.58 -0.69 -6.12
C GLY A 55 17.92 -2.05 -6.38
N LYS A 56 16.79 -2.32 -5.72
CA LYS A 56 15.97 -3.51 -5.96
C LYS A 56 14.49 -3.11 -5.93
N SER A 57 13.81 -3.33 -7.04
CA SER A 57 12.36 -3.11 -7.15
C SER A 57 11.57 -4.36 -6.74
N TRP A 58 10.25 -4.21 -6.70
CA TRP A 58 9.35 -5.36 -6.51
C TRP A 58 9.27 -6.27 -7.73
N GLY A 59 9.78 -5.87 -8.90
CA GLY A 59 9.64 -6.63 -10.14
C GLY A 59 8.18 -6.85 -10.54
N LEU A 60 7.28 -5.92 -10.16
CA LEU A 60 5.84 -6.15 -10.25
C LEU A 60 5.36 -6.25 -11.69
N ALA A 61 5.90 -5.45 -12.61
CA ALA A 61 5.53 -5.52 -14.03
C ALA A 61 5.89 -6.88 -14.63
N ASP A 62 7.11 -7.37 -14.36
CA ASP A 62 7.58 -8.67 -14.85
C ASP A 62 6.69 -9.81 -14.35
N TYR A 63 6.28 -9.74 -13.08
CA TYR A 63 5.36 -10.71 -12.50
C TYR A 63 3.99 -10.69 -13.20
N LEU A 64 3.41 -9.50 -13.37
CA LEU A 64 2.09 -9.34 -14.00
C LEU A 64 2.10 -9.80 -15.46
N ASP A 65 3.15 -9.46 -16.21
CA ASP A 65 3.34 -9.87 -17.61
C ASP A 65 3.52 -11.39 -17.74
N ALA A 66 4.38 -11.99 -16.91
CA ALA A 66 4.66 -13.42 -16.94
C ALA A 66 3.41 -14.27 -16.63
N HIS A 67 2.52 -13.76 -15.78
CA HIS A 67 1.29 -14.45 -15.38
C HIS A 67 0.05 -13.97 -16.15
N LYS A 68 0.21 -12.98 -17.07
CA LYS A 68 -0.88 -12.41 -17.89
C LYS A 68 -2.04 -11.91 -17.04
N ILE A 69 -1.74 -11.24 -15.93
CA ILE A 69 -2.75 -10.78 -14.98
C ILE A 69 -3.43 -9.53 -15.54
N PRO A 70 -4.75 -9.54 -15.72
CA PRO A 70 -5.50 -8.42 -16.31
C PRO A 70 -5.79 -7.35 -15.26
N LEU A 71 -4.77 -6.61 -14.84
CA LEU A 71 -4.81 -5.66 -13.74
C LEU A 71 -4.08 -4.36 -14.14
N ILE A 72 -4.66 -3.21 -13.83
CA ILE A 72 -3.96 -1.93 -13.84
C ILE A 72 -3.32 -1.71 -12.46
N VAL A 73 -2.06 -1.27 -12.43
CA VAL A 73 -1.43 -0.79 -11.19
C VAL A 73 -1.21 0.72 -11.30
N ALA A 74 -1.75 1.49 -10.36
CA ALA A 74 -1.56 2.93 -10.31
C ALA A 74 -0.81 3.33 -9.02
N ALA A 75 0.25 4.12 -9.15
CA ALA A 75 1.11 4.46 -8.03
C ALA A 75 1.69 5.87 -8.14
N VAL A 76 2.15 6.41 -7.01
CA VAL A 76 2.89 7.68 -6.97
C VAL A 76 4.12 7.48 -6.08
N GLU A 77 5.24 8.10 -6.46
CA GLU A 77 6.43 8.10 -5.60
C GLU A 77 6.15 8.82 -4.28
N CYS A 78 6.84 8.41 -3.21
CA CYS A 78 6.75 9.12 -1.93
C CYS A 78 7.51 10.46 -1.96
N ASN A 79 7.39 11.25 -0.90
CA ASN A 79 8.23 12.41 -0.72
C ASN A 79 9.65 11.99 -0.31
N HIS A 80 10.64 12.32 -1.16
CA HIS A 80 12.05 12.00 -0.94
C HIS A 80 12.81 13.04 -0.10
N GLU A 81 12.16 14.11 0.37
CA GLU A 81 12.83 15.15 1.18
C GLU A 81 12.98 14.69 2.63
N GLY A 82 14.22 14.43 3.06
CA GLY A 82 14.50 14.03 4.44
C GLY A 82 13.62 12.88 4.93
N ASN A 83 12.90 13.11 6.02
CA ASN A 83 11.98 12.14 6.63
C ASN A 83 10.50 12.37 6.24
N GLU A 84 10.21 13.20 5.22
CA GLU A 84 8.83 13.55 4.87
C GLU A 84 7.96 12.36 4.43
N ARG A 85 8.56 11.28 3.89
CA ARG A 85 7.83 10.03 3.65
C ARG A 85 7.20 9.46 4.92
N LEU A 86 7.87 9.58 6.07
CA LEU A 86 7.31 9.12 7.35
C LEU A 86 6.09 9.93 7.77
N SER A 87 6.15 11.26 7.56
CA SER A 87 5.03 12.17 7.80
C SER A 87 3.85 11.90 6.87
N GLU A 88 4.14 11.81 5.57
CA GLU A 88 3.15 11.61 4.51
C GLU A 88 2.42 10.27 4.63
N TYR A 89 3.14 9.22 5.02
CA TYR A 89 2.61 7.87 5.15
C TYR A 89 2.30 7.49 6.61
N SER A 90 2.04 8.47 7.46
CA SER A 90 1.49 8.21 8.79
C SER A 90 0.13 8.87 8.97
N PRO A 91 -0.91 8.11 9.36
CA PRO A 91 -2.22 8.66 9.69
C PRO A 91 -2.27 9.29 11.09
N VAL A 92 -1.22 9.14 11.88
CA VAL A 92 -1.12 9.61 13.26
C VAL A 92 0.20 10.32 13.51
N ASP A 93 0.21 11.23 14.48
CA ASP A 93 1.45 11.82 15.01
C ASP A 93 2.20 10.76 15.82
N PHE A 94 3.51 10.71 15.69
CA PHE A 94 4.35 9.81 16.48
C PHE A 94 5.75 10.39 16.74
N THR A 95 6.52 9.77 17.61
CA THR A 95 7.92 10.11 17.84
C THR A 95 8.81 9.07 17.18
N PHE A 96 9.72 9.51 16.31
CA PHE A 96 10.64 8.60 15.63
C PHE A 96 11.77 8.14 16.58
N ARG A 97 12.52 7.12 16.18
CA ARG A 97 13.55 6.46 17.03
C ARG A 97 14.63 7.40 17.57
N ASN A 98 14.91 8.50 16.87
CA ASN A 98 15.87 9.53 17.28
C ASN A 98 15.27 10.58 18.25
N GLY A 99 14.02 10.41 18.66
CA GLY A 99 13.30 11.35 19.53
C GLY A 99 12.59 12.49 18.80
N GLU A 100 12.70 12.58 17.48
CA GLU A 100 12.05 13.63 16.70
C GLU A 100 10.53 13.39 16.56
N PRO A 101 9.70 14.44 16.80
CA PRO A 101 8.27 14.35 16.57
C PRO A 101 7.98 14.36 15.05
N VAL A 102 7.14 13.44 14.60
CA VAL A 102 6.66 13.36 13.22
C VAL A 102 5.17 13.67 13.21
N LYS A 103 4.78 14.68 12.44
CA LYS A 103 3.37 15.01 12.21
C LYS A 103 2.77 14.13 11.12
N GLY A 104 1.72 13.39 11.46
CA GLY A 104 1.03 12.52 10.50
C GLY A 104 0.21 13.33 9.48
N LYS A 105 0.50 13.12 8.20
CA LYS A 105 -0.21 13.73 7.05
C LYS A 105 -0.95 12.68 6.21
N GLY A 106 -1.00 11.42 6.65
CA GLY A 106 -1.55 10.30 5.89
C GLY A 106 -3.02 10.50 5.48
N LYS A 107 -3.80 11.18 6.32
CA LYS A 107 -5.17 11.55 5.92
C LYS A 107 -5.18 12.49 4.71
N LYS A 108 -4.29 13.49 4.65
CA LYS A 108 -4.20 14.41 3.50
C LYS A 108 -3.80 13.68 2.23
N TYR A 109 -2.87 12.71 2.35
CA TYR A 109 -2.48 11.86 1.23
C TYR A 109 -3.67 11.04 0.72
N MET A 110 -4.40 10.36 1.61
CA MET A 110 -5.56 9.55 1.21
C MET A 110 -6.72 10.38 0.67
N ASP A 111 -6.96 11.57 1.21
CA ASP A 111 -7.98 12.49 0.68
C ASP A 111 -7.64 12.91 -0.76
N TRP A 112 -6.36 13.21 -1.04
CA TRP A 112 -5.88 13.50 -2.39
C TRP A 112 -5.95 12.25 -3.31
N LEU A 113 -5.48 11.10 -2.82
CA LEU A 113 -5.50 9.85 -3.59
C LEU A 113 -6.92 9.52 -4.04
N THR A 114 -7.89 9.62 -3.13
CA THR A 114 -9.28 9.23 -3.43
C THR A 114 -10.11 10.34 -4.09
N GLY A 115 -9.75 11.60 -3.88
CA GLY A 115 -10.50 12.76 -4.40
C GLY A 115 -9.91 13.38 -5.66
N THR A 116 -8.66 13.04 -6.02
CA THR A 116 -7.97 13.62 -7.18
C THR A 116 -7.33 12.55 -8.06
N PHE A 117 -6.44 11.73 -7.47
CA PHE A 117 -5.66 10.77 -8.25
C PHE A 117 -6.51 9.60 -8.77
N LYS A 118 -7.35 8.99 -7.92
CA LYS A 118 -8.25 7.91 -8.37
C LYS A 118 -9.23 8.38 -9.44
N PRO A 119 -9.95 9.51 -9.30
CA PRO A 119 -10.78 10.04 -10.38
C PRO A 119 -10.01 10.26 -11.69
N TYR A 120 -8.79 10.81 -11.62
CA TYR A 120 -7.95 10.98 -12.80
C TYR A 120 -7.64 9.64 -13.49
N ILE A 121 -7.28 8.61 -12.71
CA ILE A 121 -7.02 7.26 -13.25
C ILE A 121 -8.29 6.69 -13.90
N ASP A 122 -9.44 6.82 -13.25
CA ASP A 122 -10.71 6.30 -13.76
C ASP A 122 -11.20 7.02 -15.03
N GLU A 123 -10.88 8.31 -15.17
CA GLU A 123 -11.24 9.12 -16.35
C GLU A 123 -10.33 8.86 -17.57
N ASN A 124 -9.06 8.49 -17.32
CA ASN A 124 -8.06 8.38 -18.38
C ASN A 124 -7.72 6.92 -18.76
N LEU A 125 -8.07 5.95 -17.93
CA LEU A 125 -7.80 4.53 -18.18
C LEU A 125 -9.10 3.70 -18.11
N ARG A 126 -9.13 2.58 -18.80
CA ARG A 126 -10.27 1.65 -18.79
C ARG A 126 -10.31 0.86 -17.48
N THR A 127 -10.72 1.50 -16.43
CA THR A 127 -10.84 0.92 -15.09
C THR A 127 -12.24 0.37 -14.82
N LEU A 128 -12.34 -0.56 -13.87
CA LEU A 128 -13.56 -0.88 -13.14
C LEU A 128 -13.52 -0.04 -11.83
N PRO A 129 -14.20 1.13 -11.79
CA PRO A 129 -13.95 2.15 -10.78
C PRO A 129 -14.61 1.86 -9.42
N ASP A 130 -15.44 0.85 -9.37
CA ASP A 130 -16.17 0.51 -8.16
C ASP A 130 -15.26 -0.09 -7.07
N ARG A 131 -15.78 -0.12 -5.85
CA ARG A 131 -15.07 -0.58 -4.67
C ARG A 131 -14.60 -2.03 -4.76
N GLU A 132 -15.40 -2.90 -5.39
CA GLU A 132 -15.13 -4.33 -5.48
C GLU A 132 -13.88 -4.63 -6.34
N HIS A 133 -13.65 -3.78 -7.36
CA HIS A 133 -12.53 -3.89 -8.28
C HIS A 133 -11.36 -2.96 -7.92
N THR A 134 -11.39 -2.34 -6.74
CA THR A 134 -10.34 -1.41 -6.30
C THR A 134 -9.61 -1.96 -5.07
N ALA A 135 -8.32 -2.20 -5.24
CA ALA A 135 -7.41 -2.66 -4.17
C ALA A 135 -6.32 -1.64 -3.87
N ILE A 136 -5.69 -1.77 -2.69
CA ILE A 136 -4.56 -0.93 -2.29
C ILE A 136 -3.49 -1.77 -1.59
N ALA A 137 -2.20 -1.49 -1.88
CA ALA A 137 -1.11 -2.23 -1.26
C ALA A 137 0.12 -1.36 -1.01
N GLY A 138 0.98 -1.83 -0.11
CA GLY A 138 2.27 -1.22 0.17
C GLY A 138 3.01 -1.93 1.28
N SER A 139 4.28 -1.56 1.45
CA SER A 139 5.14 -2.12 2.48
C SER A 139 5.58 -1.07 3.51
N SER A 140 5.97 -1.53 4.70
CA SER A 140 6.50 -0.65 5.74
C SER A 140 5.51 0.47 6.12
N MET A 141 5.86 1.74 5.92
CA MET A 141 4.92 2.86 6.08
C MET A 141 3.77 2.81 5.05
N GLY A 142 4.02 2.32 3.83
CA GLY A 142 2.97 2.05 2.85
C GLY A 142 2.02 0.93 3.31
N GLY A 143 2.52 -0.08 4.02
CA GLY A 143 1.70 -1.11 4.66
C GLY A 143 0.83 -0.56 5.80
N LEU A 144 1.37 0.37 6.60
CA LEU A 144 0.59 1.12 7.59
C LEU A 144 -0.55 1.90 6.93
N MET A 145 -0.25 2.60 5.83
CA MET A 145 -1.25 3.34 5.06
C MET A 145 -2.29 2.43 4.40
N THR A 146 -1.89 1.22 3.99
CA THR A 146 -2.83 0.21 3.47
C THR A 146 -3.86 -0.20 4.53
N LEU A 147 -3.43 -0.50 5.75
CA LEU A 147 -4.35 -0.77 6.85
C LEU A 147 -5.26 0.43 7.12
N PHE A 148 -4.71 1.64 7.13
CA PHE A 148 -5.49 2.87 7.30
C PHE A 148 -6.52 3.05 6.18
N ALA A 149 -6.14 2.78 4.92
CA ALA A 149 -7.01 2.90 3.77
C ALA A 149 -8.22 1.94 3.86
N VAL A 150 -7.98 0.65 4.09
CA VAL A 150 -9.10 -0.32 4.21
C VAL A 150 -9.96 -0.08 5.44
N ALA A 151 -9.44 0.58 6.48
CA ALA A 151 -10.17 0.90 7.71
C ALA A 151 -11.01 2.18 7.61
N LYS A 152 -10.49 3.23 6.97
CA LYS A 152 -11.11 4.58 6.95
C LYS A 152 -11.61 5.02 5.58
N TYR A 153 -11.09 4.43 4.52
CA TYR A 153 -11.50 4.67 3.12
C TYR A 153 -12.15 3.43 2.52
N ASN A 154 -12.78 2.60 3.36
CA ASN A 154 -13.40 1.33 2.99
C ASN A 154 -14.46 1.46 1.88
N LYS A 155 -15.04 2.65 1.71
CA LYS A 155 -15.96 2.95 0.60
C LYS A 155 -15.29 2.96 -0.78
N TYR A 156 -13.94 3.04 -0.82
CA TYR A 156 -13.16 3.02 -2.06
C TYR A 156 -12.41 1.69 -2.24
N PHE A 157 -11.90 1.11 -1.14
CA PHE A 157 -11.03 -0.06 -1.17
C PHE A 157 -11.65 -1.23 -0.42
N SER A 158 -12.04 -2.28 -1.16
CA SER A 158 -12.51 -3.53 -0.57
C SER A 158 -11.36 -4.46 -0.16
N LYS A 159 -10.19 -4.30 -0.78
CA LYS A 159 -9.07 -5.23 -0.71
C LYS A 159 -7.78 -4.50 -0.37
N GLY A 160 -6.98 -5.07 0.52
CA GLY A 160 -5.70 -4.47 0.88
C GLY A 160 -4.59 -5.49 1.14
N ALA A 161 -3.34 -5.17 0.75
CA ALA A 161 -2.16 -5.94 1.13
C ALA A 161 -1.16 -5.06 1.87
N ALA A 162 -1.03 -5.28 3.17
CA ALA A 162 -0.15 -4.56 4.07
C ALA A 162 1.08 -5.42 4.40
N LEU A 163 2.19 -5.22 3.68
CA LEU A 163 3.42 -5.98 3.85
C LEU A 163 4.32 -5.32 4.90
N SER A 164 4.74 -6.08 5.90
CA SER A 164 5.60 -5.59 6.98
C SER A 164 5.17 -4.22 7.54
N PRO A 165 3.87 -3.99 7.85
CA PRO A 165 3.35 -2.66 8.15
C PRO A 165 4.01 -2.05 9.39
N SER A 166 4.33 -0.76 9.32
CA SER A 166 4.96 0.01 10.41
C SER A 166 3.97 0.35 11.53
N LEU A 167 3.30 -0.66 12.11
CA LEU A 167 2.24 -0.52 13.12
C LEU A 167 2.72 0.13 14.41
N TRP A 168 4.02 0.16 14.65
CA TRP A 168 4.64 0.82 15.80
C TRP A 168 4.34 2.33 15.86
N ALA A 169 4.01 2.97 14.72
CA ALA A 169 3.65 4.38 14.68
C ALA A 169 2.34 4.70 15.44
N TYR A 170 1.42 3.74 15.54
CA TYR A 170 0.21 3.90 16.37
C TYR A 170 0.48 3.80 17.87
N GLY A 171 1.60 3.20 18.28
CA GLY A 171 1.88 2.94 19.69
C GLY A 171 0.74 2.20 20.38
N THR A 172 0.30 2.71 21.53
CA THR A 172 -0.79 2.12 22.33
C THR A 172 -2.19 2.30 21.70
N ASN A 173 -2.33 3.18 20.70
CA ASN A 173 -3.63 3.51 20.08
C ASN A 173 -4.02 2.54 18.94
N LEU A 174 -3.19 1.53 18.62
CA LEU A 174 -3.41 0.62 17.50
C LEU A 174 -4.72 -0.17 17.63
N VAL A 175 -4.96 -0.73 18.81
CA VAL A 175 -6.17 -1.52 19.08
C VAL A 175 -7.41 -0.63 18.99
N GLU A 176 -7.40 0.51 19.66
CA GLU A 176 -8.49 1.48 19.64
C GLU A 176 -8.81 1.95 18.20
N PHE A 177 -7.77 2.18 17.38
CA PHE A 177 -7.95 2.52 15.98
C PHE A 177 -8.72 1.44 15.23
N ILE A 178 -8.32 0.16 15.38
CA ILE A 178 -8.96 -0.98 14.71
C ILE A 178 -10.41 -1.16 15.24
N GLU A 179 -10.61 -1.11 16.52
CA GLU A 179 -11.94 -1.27 17.16
C GLU A 179 -12.92 -0.20 16.71
N LYS A 180 -12.50 1.06 16.63
CA LYS A 180 -13.31 2.19 16.14
C LYS A 180 -13.50 2.21 14.62
N SER A 181 -12.79 1.37 13.86
CA SER A 181 -12.92 1.29 12.41
C SER A 181 -14.13 0.46 12.00
N LYS A 182 -14.70 0.82 10.85
CA LYS A 182 -15.83 0.10 10.25
C LYS A 182 -15.34 -0.62 9.00
N PHE A 183 -15.31 -1.94 9.05
CA PHE A 183 -15.02 -2.78 7.90
C PHE A 183 -16.33 -3.33 7.33
N SER A 184 -16.50 -3.27 6.02
CA SER A 184 -17.59 -3.99 5.36
C SER A 184 -17.27 -5.49 5.36
N LYS A 185 -18.32 -6.34 5.32
CA LYS A 185 -18.17 -7.80 5.43
C LYS A 185 -17.33 -8.43 4.32
N ASP A 186 -17.27 -7.77 3.17
CA ASP A 186 -16.52 -8.14 1.98
C ASP A 186 -15.09 -7.58 1.95
N THR A 187 -14.64 -6.95 3.03
CA THR A 187 -13.26 -6.46 3.12
C THR A 187 -12.27 -7.60 3.24
N ILE A 188 -11.33 -7.68 2.30
CA ILE A 188 -10.25 -8.66 2.29
C ILE A 188 -8.95 -7.96 2.66
N LEU A 189 -8.22 -8.49 3.62
CA LEU A 189 -6.93 -7.94 4.05
C LEU A 189 -5.87 -9.03 4.12
N TYR A 190 -4.78 -8.82 3.40
CA TYR A 190 -3.55 -9.55 3.59
C TYR A 190 -2.59 -8.75 4.47
N MET A 191 -1.99 -9.38 5.45
CA MET A 191 -0.92 -8.81 6.27
C MET A 191 0.21 -9.81 6.47
N ASP A 192 1.47 -9.37 6.37
CA ASP A 192 2.59 -10.21 6.75
C ASP A 192 3.65 -9.47 7.58
N TYR A 193 4.58 -10.27 8.13
CA TYR A 193 5.76 -9.77 8.83
C TYR A 193 6.92 -10.77 8.65
N GLY A 194 8.09 -10.27 8.27
CA GLY A 194 9.26 -11.11 8.04
C GLY A 194 9.89 -11.62 9.35
N SER A 195 10.20 -12.91 9.45
CA SER A 195 10.78 -13.50 10.67
C SER A 195 12.19 -13.01 11.01
N LYS A 196 12.90 -12.44 10.02
CA LYS A 196 14.25 -11.86 10.17
C LYS A 196 14.26 -10.32 10.10
N GLU A 197 13.11 -9.68 10.24
CA GLU A 197 13.09 -8.23 10.36
C GLU A 197 13.74 -7.78 11.66
N PHE A 198 14.46 -6.65 11.58
CA PHE A 198 15.14 -6.09 12.73
C PHE A 198 14.13 -5.51 13.73
N ASP A 199 13.95 -6.22 14.85
CA ASP A 199 13.02 -5.84 15.91
C ASP A 199 13.61 -6.18 17.28
N LYS A 200 14.66 -5.44 17.69
CA LYS A 200 15.39 -5.68 18.96
C LYS A 200 14.48 -5.73 20.18
N ALA A 201 13.44 -4.89 20.21
CA ALA A 201 12.54 -4.77 21.35
C ALA A 201 11.29 -5.65 21.24
N GLY A 202 11.10 -6.37 20.13
CA GLY A 202 9.89 -7.16 19.85
C GLY A 202 8.62 -6.33 19.64
N ILE A 203 8.76 -5.00 19.53
CA ILE A 203 7.62 -4.07 19.48
C ILE A 203 6.84 -4.25 18.16
N ALA A 204 7.55 -4.32 17.04
CA ALA A 204 6.88 -4.43 15.73
C ALA A 204 6.13 -5.76 15.60
N LYS A 205 6.75 -6.87 16.06
CA LYS A 205 6.09 -8.18 16.09
C LYS A 205 4.90 -8.22 17.04
N THR A 206 5.04 -7.63 18.23
CA THR A 206 3.94 -7.53 19.21
C THR A 206 2.77 -6.75 18.59
N ASN A 207 3.03 -5.59 17.98
CA ASN A 207 1.98 -4.79 17.33
C ASN A 207 1.34 -5.54 16.16
N PHE A 208 2.10 -6.32 15.40
CA PHE A 208 1.56 -7.17 14.33
C PHE A 208 0.60 -8.23 14.89
N CYS A 209 0.97 -8.95 15.94
CA CYS A 209 0.12 -9.94 16.59
C CYS A 209 -1.14 -9.29 17.19
N THR A 210 -0.98 -8.13 17.83
CA THR A 210 -2.09 -7.36 18.42
C THR A 210 -3.08 -6.89 17.36
N ALA A 211 -2.58 -6.31 16.25
CA ALA A 211 -3.44 -5.91 15.13
C ALA A 211 -4.18 -7.11 14.51
N THR A 212 -3.47 -8.23 14.33
CA THR A 212 -4.07 -9.47 13.81
C THR A 212 -5.25 -9.92 14.69
N GLY A 213 -5.05 -9.97 16.01
CA GLY A 213 -6.13 -10.34 16.96
C GLY A 213 -7.32 -9.39 16.91
N ALA A 214 -7.07 -8.08 16.89
CA ALA A 214 -8.13 -7.08 16.81
C ALA A 214 -8.92 -7.15 15.48
N LEU A 215 -8.24 -7.36 14.36
CA LEU A 215 -8.88 -7.50 13.04
C LEU A 215 -9.73 -8.77 12.94
N ILE A 216 -9.27 -9.89 13.53
CA ILE A 216 -10.06 -11.13 13.62
C ILE A 216 -11.34 -10.88 14.41
N GLN A 217 -11.26 -10.18 15.56
CA GLN A 217 -12.44 -9.83 16.39
C GLN A 217 -13.40 -8.91 15.65
N LYS A 218 -12.92 -8.07 14.74
CA LYS A 218 -13.73 -7.23 13.85
C LYS A 218 -14.40 -8.00 12.71
N GLY A 219 -14.09 -9.29 12.54
CA GLY A 219 -14.65 -10.14 11.48
C GLY A 219 -14.14 -9.80 10.07
N VAL A 220 -12.95 -9.19 9.96
CA VAL A 220 -12.32 -8.93 8.66
C VAL A 220 -11.90 -10.27 8.02
N ASN A 221 -12.13 -10.44 6.72
CA ASN A 221 -11.56 -11.57 5.99
C ASN A 221 -10.04 -11.36 5.88
N LEU A 222 -9.32 -11.90 6.86
CA LEU A 222 -7.91 -11.64 7.10
C LEU A 222 -7.04 -12.86 6.80
N THR A 223 -6.04 -12.69 5.93
CA THR A 223 -4.89 -13.57 5.85
C THR A 223 -3.69 -12.88 6.53
N SER A 224 -3.26 -13.39 7.67
CA SER A 224 -2.11 -12.88 8.42
C SER A 224 -1.05 -13.96 8.58
N ARG A 225 0.22 -13.62 8.32
CA ARG A 225 1.30 -14.62 8.32
C ARG A 225 2.67 -14.06 8.70
N ILE A 226 3.49 -14.93 9.30
CA ILE A 226 4.93 -14.68 9.46
C ILE A 226 5.66 -15.33 8.28
N VAL A 227 6.40 -14.51 7.52
CA VAL A 227 7.19 -14.96 6.37
C VAL A 227 8.50 -15.53 6.88
N LYS A 228 8.68 -16.84 6.74
CA LYS A 228 9.94 -17.52 7.12
C LYS A 228 11.11 -16.92 6.34
N ASP A 229 12.18 -16.54 7.05
CA ASP A 229 13.38 -15.91 6.52
C ASP A 229 13.13 -14.56 5.81
N GLY A 230 11.92 -14.00 5.93
CA GLY A 230 11.59 -12.69 5.41
C GLY A 230 12.33 -11.57 6.13
N THR A 231 12.83 -10.61 5.37
CA THR A 231 13.50 -9.40 5.84
C THR A 231 12.68 -8.17 5.47
N HIS A 232 12.99 -7.03 6.05
CA HIS A 232 12.35 -5.75 5.70
C HIS A 232 12.98 -5.17 4.43
N SER A 233 12.63 -5.74 3.26
CA SER A 233 13.24 -5.36 1.98
C SER A 233 12.34 -5.71 0.79
N GLU A 234 12.55 -5.00 -0.32
CA GLU A 234 11.85 -5.19 -1.58
C GLU A 234 11.96 -6.63 -2.09
N ALA A 235 13.15 -7.24 -2.02
CA ALA A 235 13.37 -8.64 -2.40
C ALA A 235 12.55 -9.63 -1.55
N SER A 236 12.23 -9.29 -0.30
CA SER A 236 11.34 -10.09 0.54
C SER A 236 9.88 -9.90 0.15
N TRP A 237 9.48 -8.67 -0.14
CA TRP A 237 8.11 -8.33 -0.53
C TRP A 237 7.76 -8.81 -1.94
N GLU A 238 8.70 -8.76 -2.89
CA GLU A 238 8.56 -9.36 -4.23
C GLU A 238 8.09 -10.82 -4.15
N ARG A 239 8.70 -11.63 -3.26
CA ARG A 239 8.31 -13.03 -3.06
C ARG A 239 6.90 -13.23 -2.51
N GLN A 240 6.26 -12.18 -2.00
CA GLN A 240 4.89 -12.23 -1.50
C GLN A 240 3.85 -11.88 -2.56
N ILE A 241 4.26 -11.33 -3.71
CA ILE A 241 3.34 -10.95 -4.80
C ILE A 241 2.37 -12.09 -5.16
N PRO A 242 2.82 -13.33 -5.45
CA PRO A 242 1.92 -14.43 -5.81
C PRO A 242 0.87 -14.72 -4.73
N ILE A 243 1.24 -14.49 -3.47
CA ILE A 243 0.41 -14.84 -2.33
C ILE A 243 -0.66 -13.78 -2.10
N PHE A 244 -0.27 -12.50 -2.00
CA PHE A 244 -1.27 -11.46 -1.77
C PHE A 244 -2.18 -11.25 -3.00
N MET A 245 -1.67 -11.41 -4.23
CA MET A 245 -2.49 -11.35 -5.44
C MET A 245 -3.61 -12.39 -5.40
N LYS A 246 -3.29 -13.62 -5.02
CA LYS A 246 -4.28 -14.68 -4.84
C LYS A 246 -5.26 -14.38 -3.72
N VAL A 247 -4.78 -13.90 -2.56
CA VAL A 247 -5.64 -13.56 -1.41
C VAL A 247 -6.61 -12.43 -1.75
N LEU A 248 -6.14 -11.43 -2.51
CA LEU A 248 -6.97 -10.29 -2.93
C LEU A 248 -7.83 -10.59 -4.17
N GLU A 249 -7.76 -11.82 -4.70
CA GLU A 249 -8.52 -12.21 -5.91
C GLU A 249 -8.24 -11.26 -7.10
N LEU A 250 -6.95 -10.96 -7.33
CA LEU A 250 -6.46 -10.07 -8.39
C LEU A 250 -5.70 -10.84 -9.49
N ASN A 251 -5.75 -12.17 -9.50
CA ASN A 251 -5.05 -13.07 -10.45
C ASN A 251 -6.02 -13.81 -11.36
#